data_693a39b9f7314e2d81056acb6771a6b0
#
_entry.id   693a39b9f7314e2d81056acb6771a6b0
#
_cell.length_a   1.000
_cell.length_b   1.000
_cell.length_c   1.000
_cell.angle_alpha   90.00
_cell.angle_beta   90.00
_cell.angle_gamma   90.00
#
_symmetry.space_group_name_H-M   'P 1'
#
loop_
_entity.id
_entity.type
_entity.pdbx_description
1 polymer ?
#
loop_
_entity_poly.entity_id
_entity_poly.type
_entity_poly.pdbx_seq_one_letter_code
_entity_poly.pdbx_strand_id
1 'polypeptide(L)'
;KTAYYGLFSMQHRGQEASGISASYNHQIKTIKNRGLVTEVFDNDSFEILQGQMAIGHNRYSTAGSDSVLDAQPVSAKYSLGEISIVHNGNLINKHEVRERLIEDGAIFQSNMDTENILHLIAKSKKENLQDRIIEALEQIVGAYCLLILSRSKMFVVRDPYGIRPLSIGRLKDGGYIVASETCAFDLVGATYVRDVAPGEMIVFEEGKSAFKSIELFEAKDPRLCAFEYIYFARPDSMIDGKNVYQIRKKLGEILADKSSCKADFVVPVPDSGVPAALGYAARSNIPFEMAIVRNHYVG
;
A
#
# COMPACT_ATOMS: atom_id res chain seq x y z
N LYS A 1 12.29 6.19 11.03
CA LYS A 1 11.32 5.80 12.08
C LYS A 1 9.86 5.98 11.62
N THR A 2 9.49 7.10 10.98
CA THR A 2 8.10 7.34 10.50
C THR A 2 7.60 6.19 9.59
N ALA A 3 8.41 5.78 8.60
CA ALA A 3 8.05 4.65 7.72
C ALA A 3 7.87 3.33 8.49
N TYR A 4 8.70 3.05 9.49
CA TYR A 4 8.55 1.88 10.36
C TYR A 4 7.21 1.87 11.10
N TYR A 5 6.84 2.98 11.75
CA TYR A 5 5.57 3.06 12.47
C TYR A 5 4.36 3.01 11.52
N GLY A 6 4.48 3.58 10.32
CA GLY A 6 3.47 3.45 9.27
C GLY A 6 3.27 1.98 8.86
N LEU A 7 4.36 1.23 8.61
CA LEU A 7 4.29 -0.20 8.30
C LEU A 7 3.76 -1.02 9.48
N PHE A 8 4.19 -0.71 10.71
CA PHE A 8 3.69 -1.38 11.91
C PHE A 8 2.17 -1.24 12.06
N SER A 9 1.63 -0.03 11.85
CA SER A 9 0.17 0.20 11.83
C SER A 9 -0.56 -0.60 10.76
N MET A 10 0.11 -0.87 9.64
CA MET A 10 -0.44 -1.59 8.49
C MET A 10 0.00 -3.06 8.42
N GLN A 11 0.47 -3.66 9.54
CA GLN A 11 0.94 -5.06 9.55
C GLN A 11 -0.14 -6.05 9.10
N HIS A 12 -1.43 -5.74 9.32
CA HIS A 12 -2.57 -6.55 8.87
C HIS A 12 -2.65 -6.69 7.34
N ARG A 13 -1.98 -5.83 6.57
CA ARG A 13 -1.95 -5.88 5.10
C ARG A 13 -0.90 -6.85 4.54
N GLY A 14 0.00 -7.35 5.39
CA GLY A 14 1.00 -8.34 5.01
C GLY A 14 1.87 -8.74 6.20
N GLN A 15 2.14 -10.05 6.33
CA GLN A 15 2.87 -10.62 7.47
C GLN A 15 4.05 -11.49 7.05
N GLU A 16 4.33 -11.62 5.75
CA GLU A 16 5.35 -12.55 5.26
C GLU A 16 6.73 -11.91 5.12
N ALA A 17 6.77 -10.66 4.72
CA ALA A 17 8.00 -9.90 4.57
C ALA A 17 7.73 -8.41 4.76
N SER A 18 8.73 -7.71 5.26
CA SER A 18 8.71 -6.26 5.42
C SER A 18 9.99 -5.65 4.88
N GLY A 19 9.91 -4.43 4.34
CA GLY A 19 11.08 -3.74 3.84
C GLY A 19 10.92 -2.24 3.80
N ILE A 20 12.03 -1.53 3.97
CA ILE A 20 12.13 -0.07 3.89
C ILE A 20 13.34 0.31 3.05
N SER A 21 13.15 1.26 2.14
CA SER A 21 14.24 1.99 1.49
C SER A 21 14.23 3.45 1.94
N ALA A 22 15.38 3.99 2.28
CA ALA A 22 15.55 5.38 2.67
C ALA A 22 16.62 6.07 1.84
N SER A 23 16.39 7.34 1.48
CA SER A 23 17.37 8.18 0.77
C SER A 23 18.07 9.13 1.75
N TYR A 24 19.40 9.02 1.79
CA TYR A 24 20.26 9.86 2.60
C TYR A 24 21.59 10.15 1.88
N ASN A 25 22.01 11.40 1.85
CA ASN A 25 23.27 11.82 1.20
C ASN A 25 23.39 11.30 -0.24
N HIS A 26 22.33 11.43 -1.02
CA HIS A 26 22.25 10.97 -2.41
C HIS A 26 22.50 9.47 -2.63
N GLN A 27 22.26 8.65 -1.61
CA GLN A 27 22.29 7.18 -1.69
C GLN A 27 20.99 6.60 -1.17
N ILE A 28 20.55 5.48 -1.75
CA ILE A 28 19.42 4.71 -1.26
C ILE A 28 19.96 3.50 -0.49
N LYS A 29 19.52 3.35 0.76
CA LYS A 29 19.76 2.17 1.58
C LYS A 29 18.46 1.40 1.73
N THR A 30 18.53 0.08 1.58
CA THR A 30 17.36 -0.80 1.66
C THR A 30 17.64 -1.91 2.68
N ILE A 31 16.70 -2.10 3.60
CA ILE A 31 16.64 -3.27 4.47
C ILE A 31 15.30 -3.93 4.22
N LYS A 32 15.31 -5.22 3.92
CA LYS A 32 14.13 -6.05 3.73
C LYS A 32 14.43 -7.48 4.11
N ASN A 33 13.46 -8.15 4.70
CA ASN A 33 13.55 -9.56 5.03
C ASN A 33 12.15 -10.17 5.18
N ARG A 34 12.11 -11.48 5.30
CA ARG A 34 10.90 -12.20 5.75
C ARG A 34 10.66 -11.91 7.21
N GLY A 35 9.37 -11.83 7.58
CA GLY A 35 8.93 -11.61 8.94
C GLY A 35 8.13 -10.33 9.12
N LEU A 36 7.65 -10.15 10.34
CA LEU A 36 6.90 -8.97 10.76
C LEU A 36 7.83 -7.74 10.83
N VAL A 37 7.24 -6.57 10.80
CA VAL A 37 7.99 -5.29 10.93
C VAL A 37 8.89 -5.30 12.17
N THR A 38 8.41 -5.84 13.30
CA THR A 38 9.18 -5.92 14.56
C THR A 38 10.29 -6.95 14.55
N GLU A 39 10.28 -7.90 13.62
CA GLU A 39 11.30 -8.93 13.46
C GLU A 39 12.37 -8.50 12.46
N VAL A 40 11.99 -7.73 11.45
CA VAL A 40 12.89 -7.32 10.36
C VAL A 40 13.74 -6.10 10.75
N PHE A 41 13.19 -5.19 11.57
CA PHE A 41 13.86 -3.94 11.91
C PHE A 41 14.21 -3.87 13.39
N ASP A 42 15.48 -3.63 13.67
CA ASP A 42 16.08 -3.39 14.97
C ASP A 42 16.69 -1.97 15.08
N ASN A 43 17.40 -1.71 16.16
CA ASN A 43 18.05 -0.41 16.35
C ASN A 43 19.13 -0.12 15.30
N ASP A 44 19.91 -1.13 14.89
CA ASP A 44 20.97 -0.99 13.88
C ASP A 44 20.37 -0.65 12.51
N SER A 45 19.19 -1.18 12.21
CA SER A 45 18.43 -0.86 11.01
C SER A 45 18.11 0.63 10.91
N PHE A 46 17.81 1.30 12.03
CA PHE A 46 17.53 2.75 12.04
C PHE A 46 18.77 3.62 11.86
N GLU A 47 19.96 3.11 12.18
CA GLU A 47 21.21 3.79 11.87
C GLU A 47 21.54 3.72 10.38
N ILE A 48 21.22 2.59 9.73
CA ILE A 48 21.42 2.40 8.29
C ILE A 48 20.36 3.16 7.47
N LEU A 49 19.10 3.12 7.91
CA LEU A 49 17.95 3.70 7.22
C LEU A 49 17.71 5.18 7.60
N GLN A 50 18.79 5.94 7.77
CA GLN A 50 18.69 7.38 7.93
C GLN A 50 18.23 8.04 6.63
N GLY A 51 17.50 9.17 6.74
CA GLY A 51 17.09 9.95 5.58
C GLY A 51 15.82 10.74 5.80
N GLN A 52 15.61 11.71 4.91
CA GLN A 52 14.41 12.56 4.90
C GLN A 52 13.26 11.96 4.09
N MET A 53 13.56 11.05 3.16
CA MET A 53 12.57 10.35 2.36
C MET A 53 12.75 8.84 2.50
N ALA A 54 11.65 8.14 2.68
CA ALA A 54 11.63 6.68 2.77
C ALA A 54 10.35 6.10 2.18
N ILE A 55 10.46 4.91 1.60
CA ILE A 55 9.32 4.09 1.17
C ILE A 55 9.38 2.74 1.88
N GLY A 56 8.23 2.12 2.09
CA GLY A 56 8.17 0.84 2.77
C GLY A 56 7.00 -0.02 2.31
N HIS A 57 7.09 -1.32 2.55
CA HIS A 57 6.10 -2.30 2.14
C HIS A 57 6.02 -3.48 3.11
N ASN A 58 4.78 -3.89 3.43
CA ASN A 58 4.46 -5.16 4.06
C ASN A 58 3.89 -6.10 2.99
N ARG A 59 4.53 -7.25 2.78
CA ARG A 59 4.12 -8.21 1.75
C ARG A 59 3.06 -9.17 2.28
N TYR A 60 2.00 -9.31 1.49
CA TYR A 60 1.04 -10.41 1.55
C TYR A 60 1.20 -11.24 0.28
N SER A 61 1.60 -12.51 0.38
CA SER A 61 1.80 -13.36 -0.78
C SER A 61 0.47 -13.89 -1.31
N THR A 62 0.22 -13.68 -2.59
CA THR A 62 -0.89 -14.30 -3.31
C THR A 62 -0.46 -15.54 -4.10
N ALA A 63 0.85 -15.80 -4.23
CA ALA A 63 1.43 -16.95 -4.93
C ALA A 63 2.76 -17.31 -4.26
N GLY A 64 2.86 -18.54 -3.78
CA GLY A 64 3.91 -19.05 -2.92
C GLY A 64 5.33 -19.05 -3.49
N SER A 65 5.99 -17.91 -3.39
CA SER A 65 7.46 -17.85 -3.47
C SER A 65 7.99 -17.41 -2.09
N ASP A 66 8.77 -18.28 -1.49
CA ASP A 66 9.40 -18.07 -0.16
C ASP A 66 10.71 -17.27 -0.23
N SER A 67 10.97 -16.61 -1.37
CA SER A 67 12.23 -15.88 -1.58
C SER A 67 12.21 -14.48 -0.99
N VAL A 68 13.27 -14.08 -0.29
CA VAL A 68 13.54 -12.69 0.12
C VAL A 68 13.65 -11.77 -1.11
N LEU A 69 14.00 -12.30 -2.28
CA LEU A 69 14.06 -11.55 -3.53
C LEU A 69 12.69 -10.97 -3.94
N ASP A 70 11.62 -11.67 -3.57
CA ASP A 70 10.24 -11.21 -3.80
C ASP A 70 9.74 -10.22 -2.74
N ALA A 71 10.53 -9.92 -1.70
CA ALA A 71 10.21 -8.84 -0.77
C ALA A 71 10.44 -7.48 -1.41
N GLN A 72 9.58 -6.52 -1.08
CA GLN A 72 9.72 -5.14 -1.50
C GLN A 72 10.29 -4.29 -0.36
N PRO A 73 10.97 -3.17 -0.68
CA PRO A 73 11.16 -2.52 -1.98
C PRO A 73 12.05 -3.30 -2.95
N VAL A 74 11.78 -3.16 -4.26
CA VAL A 74 12.68 -3.60 -5.34
C VAL A 74 13.59 -2.44 -5.68
N SER A 75 14.91 -2.64 -5.56
CA SER A 75 15.92 -1.58 -5.73
C SER A 75 16.94 -1.95 -6.78
N ALA A 76 17.39 -0.97 -7.56
CA ALA A 76 18.43 -1.16 -8.57
C ALA A 76 19.26 0.12 -8.78
N LYS A 77 20.42 -0.06 -9.43
CA LYS A 77 21.23 1.02 -10.01
C LYS A 77 21.11 1.00 -11.52
N TYR A 78 20.91 2.14 -12.12
CA TYR A 78 20.78 2.29 -13.57
C TYR A 78 21.36 3.64 -14.05
N SER A 79 21.13 4.03 -15.29
CA SER A 79 21.76 5.20 -15.92
C SER A 79 21.54 6.55 -15.21
N LEU A 80 20.39 6.73 -14.51
CA LEU A 80 20.12 7.94 -13.71
C LEU A 80 20.46 7.80 -12.22
N GLY A 81 21.06 6.68 -11.81
CA GLY A 81 21.50 6.41 -10.44
C GLY A 81 20.68 5.33 -9.76
N GLU A 82 20.39 5.51 -8.47
CA GLU A 82 19.66 4.53 -7.68
C GLU A 82 18.15 4.80 -7.70
N ILE A 83 17.38 3.73 -7.74
CA ILE A 83 15.91 3.74 -7.70
C ILE A 83 15.43 2.63 -6.79
N SER A 84 14.34 2.87 -6.09
CA SER A 84 13.64 1.87 -5.28
C SER A 84 12.13 2.01 -5.46
N ILE A 85 11.42 0.89 -5.59
CA ILE A 85 9.99 0.87 -5.92
C ILE A 85 9.25 -0.05 -4.94
N VAL A 86 8.09 0.40 -4.47
CA VAL A 86 7.08 -0.43 -3.82
C VAL A 86 5.76 -0.35 -4.58
N HIS A 87 5.04 -1.46 -4.63
CA HIS A 87 3.82 -1.65 -5.38
C HIS A 87 2.76 -2.36 -4.55
N ASN A 88 1.63 -1.72 -4.36
CA ASN A 88 0.40 -2.34 -3.85
C ASN A 88 -0.59 -2.47 -5.01
N GLY A 89 -0.75 -3.67 -5.51
CA GLY A 89 -1.61 -3.94 -6.65
C GLY A 89 -1.27 -5.24 -7.37
N ASN A 90 -1.68 -5.35 -8.63
CA ASN A 90 -1.37 -6.45 -9.51
C ASN A 90 -1.53 -6.03 -10.97
N LEU A 91 -0.53 -6.28 -11.78
CA LEU A 91 -0.55 -6.02 -13.23
C LEU A 91 -1.17 -7.21 -13.95
N ILE A 92 -2.20 -6.96 -14.75
CA ILE A 92 -2.87 -8.01 -15.53
C ILE A 92 -2.07 -8.44 -16.77
N ASN A 93 -1.25 -7.55 -17.32
CA ASN A 93 -0.36 -7.84 -18.45
C ASN A 93 1.09 -8.15 -18.04
N LYS A 94 1.31 -8.55 -16.78
CA LYS A 94 2.65 -8.79 -16.24
C LYS A 94 3.47 -9.82 -17.01
N HIS A 95 2.85 -10.86 -17.51
CA HIS A 95 3.54 -11.93 -18.26
C HIS A 95 3.99 -11.43 -19.63
N GLU A 96 3.12 -10.78 -20.37
CA GLU A 96 3.42 -10.20 -21.68
C GLU A 96 4.57 -9.17 -21.60
N VAL A 97 4.47 -8.26 -20.62
CA VAL A 97 5.53 -7.26 -20.40
C VAL A 97 6.85 -7.93 -20.04
N ARG A 98 6.81 -8.96 -19.18
CA ARG A 98 8.01 -9.69 -18.77
C ARG A 98 8.69 -10.43 -19.92
N GLU A 99 7.93 -11.16 -20.71
CA GLU A 99 8.45 -11.90 -21.88
C GLU A 99 9.14 -10.95 -22.84
N ARG A 100 8.50 -9.83 -23.23
CA ARG A 100 9.09 -8.81 -24.07
C ARG A 100 10.38 -8.23 -23.50
N LEU A 101 10.41 -7.97 -22.18
CA LEU A 101 11.61 -7.45 -21.52
C LEU A 101 12.76 -8.47 -21.54
N ILE A 102 12.47 -9.77 -21.38
CA ILE A 102 13.47 -10.85 -21.46
C ILE A 102 14.02 -10.98 -22.89
N GLU A 103 13.16 -10.93 -23.92
CA GLU A 103 13.58 -10.92 -25.31
C GLU A 103 14.50 -9.73 -25.62
N ASP A 104 14.27 -8.59 -24.97
CA ASP A 104 15.11 -7.40 -25.06
C ASP A 104 16.36 -7.45 -24.14
N GLY A 105 16.64 -8.58 -23.50
CA GLY A 105 17.84 -8.82 -22.71
C GLY A 105 17.75 -8.42 -21.24
N ALA A 106 16.57 -8.15 -20.68
CA ALA A 106 16.42 -7.89 -19.24
C ALA A 106 16.67 -9.14 -18.41
N ILE A 107 17.40 -8.98 -17.30
CA ILE A 107 17.69 -10.03 -16.34
C ILE A 107 16.85 -9.82 -15.08
N PHE A 108 15.97 -10.75 -14.79
CA PHE A 108 15.10 -10.70 -13.61
C PHE A 108 15.68 -11.48 -12.45
N GLN A 109 15.51 -10.94 -11.23
CA GLN A 109 15.93 -11.57 -9.98
C GLN A 109 14.75 -12.12 -9.17
N SER A 110 13.54 -11.60 -9.41
CA SER A 110 12.33 -11.97 -8.69
C SER A 110 11.19 -12.35 -9.63
N ASN A 111 10.10 -12.87 -9.07
CA ASN A 111 8.87 -13.12 -9.81
C ASN A 111 7.85 -11.96 -9.69
N MET A 112 8.27 -10.85 -9.11
CA MET A 112 7.41 -9.70 -8.85
C MET A 112 7.12 -8.92 -10.13
N ASP A 113 5.86 -8.52 -10.30
CA ASP A 113 5.45 -7.61 -11.38
C ASP A 113 6.04 -6.19 -11.20
N THR A 114 6.39 -5.82 -9.98
CA THR A 114 7.11 -4.59 -9.65
C THR A 114 8.45 -4.49 -10.39
N GLU A 115 9.13 -5.62 -10.59
CA GLU A 115 10.41 -5.65 -11.32
C GLU A 115 10.23 -5.34 -12.81
N ASN A 116 9.07 -5.67 -13.40
CA ASN A 116 8.73 -5.24 -14.75
C ASN A 116 8.74 -3.72 -14.86
N ILE A 117 8.12 -3.03 -13.90
CA ILE A 117 8.08 -1.56 -13.87
C ILE A 117 9.49 -0.98 -13.78
N LEU A 118 10.34 -1.56 -12.94
CA LEU A 118 11.73 -1.13 -12.79
C LEU A 118 12.50 -1.25 -14.11
N HIS A 119 12.35 -2.38 -14.81
CA HIS A 119 13.00 -2.59 -16.12
C HIS A 119 12.47 -1.63 -17.19
N LEU A 120 11.17 -1.37 -17.23
CA LEU A 120 10.59 -0.38 -18.17
C LEU A 120 11.18 1.02 -17.94
N ILE A 121 11.28 1.47 -16.69
CA ILE A 121 11.88 2.75 -16.33
C ILE A 121 13.37 2.77 -16.72
N ALA A 122 14.12 1.71 -16.42
CA ALA A 122 15.54 1.64 -16.71
C ALA A 122 15.86 1.64 -18.23
N LYS A 123 14.98 1.02 -19.03
CA LYS A 123 15.10 0.90 -20.48
C LYS A 123 14.72 2.19 -21.21
N SER A 124 13.89 3.03 -20.63
CA SER A 124 13.46 4.30 -21.22
C SER A 124 14.64 5.19 -21.59
N LYS A 125 14.53 5.88 -22.73
CA LYS A 125 15.54 6.82 -23.23
C LYS A 125 15.25 8.28 -22.86
N LYS A 126 14.16 8.54 -22.13
CA LYS A 126 13.84 9.89 -21.66
C LYS A 126 14.94 10.42 -20.74
N GLU A 127 15.14 11.73 -20.76
CA GLU A 127 16.26 12.36 -20.04
C GLU A 127 16.07 12.36 -18.52
N ASN A 128 14.86 12.59 -18.06
CA ASN A 128 14.55 12.67 -16.62
C ASN A 128 13.69 11.50 -16.12
N LEU A 129 13.77 11.23 -14.83
CA LEU A 129 13.08 10.09 -14.21
C LEU A 129 11.55 10.21 -14.30
N GLN A 130 10.97 11.41 -14.18
CA GLN A 130 9.52 11.59 -14.27
C GLN A 130 8.97 11.10 -15.61
N ASP A 131 9.59 11.50 -16.71
CA ASP A 131 9.17 11.11 -18.06
C ASP A 131 9.39 9.61 -18.29
N ARG A 132 10.44 9.02 -17.71
CA ARG A 132 10.66 7.56 -17.74
C ARG A 132 9.58 6.78 -17.01
N ILE A 133 9.14 7.30 -15.86
CA ILE A 133 8.02 6.72 -15.11
C ILE A 133 6.75 6.78 -15.95
N ILE A 134 6.43 7.94 -16.54
CA ILE A 134 5.24 8.11 -17.40
C ILE A 134 5.27 7.10 -18.57
N GLU A 135 6.37 7.02 -19.30
CA GLU A 135 6.52 6.07 -20.42
C GLU A 135 6.40 4.60 -19.98
N ALA A 136 6.86 4.26 -18.77
CA ALA A 136 6.69 2.92 -18.21
C ALA A 136 5.23 2.63 -17.84
N LEU A 137 4.52 3.60 -17.28
CA LEU A 137 3.12 3.47 -16.87
C LEU A 137 2.16 3.32 -18.06
N GLU A 138 2.49 3.89 -19.23
CA GLU A 138 1.73 3.71 -20.47
C GLU A 138 1.75 2.26 -20.99
N GLN A 139 2.72 1.43 -20.53
CA GLN A 139 2.90 0.05 -20.97
C GLN A 139 2.33 -0.99 -20.02
N ILE A 140 1.84 -0.58 -18.85
CA ILE A 140 1.29 -1.49 -17.86
C ILE A 140 -0.21 -1.32 -17.73
N VAL A 141 -0.90 -2.43 -17.45
CA VAL A 141 -2.34 -2.46 -17.23
C VAL A 141 -2.63 -3.21 -15.94
N GLY A 142 -3.46 -2.63 -15.08
CA GLY A 142 -3.84 -3.28 -13.83
C GLY A 142 -4.15 -2.30 -12.71
N ALA A 143 -4.22 -2.84 -11.49
CA ALA A 143 -4.35 -2.06 -10.28
C ALA A 143 -2.97 -1.74 -9.73
N TYR A 144 -2.67 -0.47 -9.46
CA TYR A 144 -1.40 -0.11 -8.83
C TYR A 144 -1.46 1.17 -7.99
N CYS A 145 -0.90 1.07 -6.80
CA CYS A 145 -0.38 2.20 -6.05
C CYS A 145 1.13 2.03 -5.96
N LEU A 146 1.88 2.97 -6.49
CA LEU A 146 3.34 2.92 -6.56
C LEU A 146 3.94 4.03 -5.72
N LEU A 147 4.98 3.71 -4.94
CA LEU A 147 5.91 4.68 -4.40
C LEU A 147 7.28 4.40 -5.01
N ILE A 148 7.84 5.39 -5.69
CA ILE A 148 9.12 5.29 -6.39
C ILE A 148 10.06 6.31 -5.77
N LEU A 149 11.14 5.82 -5.16
CA LEU A 149 12.15 6.62 -4.50
C LEU A 149 13.40 6.72 -5.37
N SER A 150 13.82 7.93 -5.66
CA SER A 150 15.15 8.25 -6.19
C SER A 150 15.99 8.89 -5.08
N ARG A 151 17.21 9.28 -5.40
CA ARG A 151 18.14 9.90 -4.45
C ARG A 151 17.66 11.24 -3.86
N SER A 152 16.76 11.95 -4.55
CA SER A 152 16.29 13.30 -4.14
C SER A 152 14.79 13.52 -4.37
N LYS A 153 14.07 12.54 -4.93
CA LYS A 153 12.63 12.65 -5.20
C LYS A 153 11.90 11.37 -4.86
N MET A 154 10.66 11.53 -4.44
CA MET A 154 9.71 10.44 -4.29
C MET A 154 8.50 10.72 -5.19
N PHE A 155 8.15 9.74 -6.02
CA PHE A 155 6.98 9.76 -6.87
C PHE A 155 5.95 8.81 -6.28
N VAL A 156 4.72 9.28 -6.21
CA VAL A 156 3.56 8.54 -5.73
C VAL A 156 2.57 8.48 -6.87
N VAL A 157 2.13 7.30 -7.27
CA VAL A 157 1.22 7.13 -8.40
C VAL A 157 0.07 6.23 -8.01
N ARG A 158 -1.14 6.61 -8.43
CA ARG A 158 -2.35 5.78 -8.30
C ARG A 158 -2.91 5.48 -9.69
N ASP A 159 -3.34 4.24 -9.91
CA ASP A 159 -3.90 3.82 -11.20
C ASP A 159 -5.13 4.64 -11.63
N PRO A 160 -5.48 4.69 -12.96
CA PRO A 160 -6.55 5.53 -13.48
C PRO A 160 -7.95 5.22 -12.93
N TYR A 161 -8.16 4.02 -12.37
CA TYR A 161 -9.44 3.61 -11.76
C TYR A 161 -9.46 3.79 -10.25
N GLY A 162 -8.30 4.05 -9.61
CA GLY A 162 -8.18 4.16 -8.16
C GLY A 162 -8.57 2.87 -7.44
N ILE A 163 -8.16 1.71 -7.96
CA ILE A 163 -8.59 0.39 -7.47
C ILE A 163 -8.12 0.15 -6.03
N ARG A 164 -6.88 0.54 -5.70
CA ARG A 164 -6.35 0.46 -4.33
C ARG A 164 -6.38 1.84 -3.67
N PRO A 165 -6.60 1.90 -2.35
CA PRO A 165 -6.59 3.16 -1.62
C PRO A 165 -5.16 3.70 -1.45
N LEU A 166 -5.05 5.02 -1.47
CA LEU A 166 -3.80 5.74 -1.21
C LEU A 166 -4.12 7.14 -0.71
N SER A 167 -3.65 7.48 0.48
CA SER A 167 -3.97 8.73 1.17
C SER A 167 -2.72 9.51 1.54
N ILE A 168 -2.84 10.82 1.67
CA ILE A 168 -1.79 11.76 2.06
C ILE A 168 -2.12 12.32 3.42
N GLY A 169 -1.13 12.32 4.32
CA GLY A 169 -1.17 13.00 5.60
C GLY A 169 -0.05 14.04 5.75
N ARG A 170 -0.24 15.02 6.61
CA ARG A 170 0.72 16.05 6.99
C ARG A 170 1.27 15.76 8.38
N LEU A 171 2.58 15.63 8.51
CA LEU A 171 3.27 15.46 9.77
C LEU A 171 3.37 16.80 10.52
N LYS A 172 3.52 16.75 11.85
CA LYS A 172 3.64 17.95 12.70
C LYS A 172 4.88 18.79 12.39
N ASP A 173 5.95 18.18 11.92
CA ASP A 173 7.20 18.85 11.49
C ASP A 173 7.10 19.49 10.11
N GLY A 174 5.93 19.37 9.46
CA GLY A 174 5.68 19.89 8.13
C GLY A 174 6.01 18.93 6.99
N GLY A 175 6.51 17.71 7.27
CA GLY A 175 6.69 16.65 6.29
C GLY A 175 5.36 16.03 5.83
N TYR A 176 5.45 15.09 4.90
CA TYR A 176 4.29 14.34 4.42
C TYR A 176 4.47 12.86 4.66
N ILE A 177 3.35 12.18 4.83
CA ILE A 177 3.25 10.72 4.80
C ILE A 177 2.22 10.32 3.74
N VAL A 178 2.53 9.25 3.01
CA VAL A 178 1.60 8.62 2.07
C VAL A 178 1.44 7.17 2.49
N ALA A 179 0.20 6.71 2.61
CA ALA A 179 -0.08 5.35 3.04
C ALA A 179 -1.34 4.80 2.38
N SER A 180 -1.43 3.47 2.30
CA SER A 180 -2.63 2.79 1.82
C SER A 180 -3.84 3.00 2.73
N GLU A 181 -3.61 3.26 4.02
CA GLU A 181 -4.67 3.47 5.01
C GLU A 181 -4.35 4.61 5.98
N THR A 182 -5.38 5.33 6.41
CA THR A 182 -5.25 6.46 7.34
C THR A 182 -4.86 6.04 8.77
N CYS A 183 -5.07 4.77 9.16
CA CYS A 183 -4.59 4.25 10.45
C CYS A 183 -3.08 4.39 10.64
N ALA A 184 -2.30 4.48 9.55
CA ALA A 184 -0.88 4.77 9.60
C ALA A 184 -0.58 6.21 10.08
N PHE A 185 -1.50 7.14 9.86
CA PHE A 185 -1.35 8.54 10.24
C PHE A 185 -1.48 8.74 11.76
N ASP A 186 -2.41 8.01 12.37
CA ASP A 186 -2.69 8.13 13.81
C ASP A 186 -1.45 7.82 14.65
N LEU A 187 -0.76 6.72 14.33
CA LEU A 187 0.42 6.31 15.09
C LEU A 187 1.60 7.28 14.97
N VAL A 188 1.75 7.94 13.83
CA VAL A 188 2.82 8.94 13.61
C VAL A 188 2.39 10.37 13.91
N GLY A 189 1.13 10.58 14.32
CA GLY A 189 0.57 11.89 14.63
C GLY A 189 0.44 12.80 13.41
N ALA A 190 0.17 12.24 12.24
CA ALA A 190 -0.09 12.98 11.02
C ALA A 190 -1.58 13.33 10.89
N THR A 191 -1.87 14.46 10.27
CA THR A 191 -3.24 14.87 9.93
C THR A 191 -3.55 14.49 8.49
N TYR A 192 -4.70 13.85 8.26
CA TYR A 192 -5.19 13.54 6.91
C TYR A 192 -5.34 14.82 6.08
N VAL A 193 -4.86 14.79 4.84
CA VAL A 193 -4.97 15.90 3.88
C VAL A 193 -6.01 15.57 2.82
N ARG A 194 -5.80 14.49 2.07
CA ARG A 194 -6.70 13.98 1.04
C ARG A 194 -6.24 12.60 0.54
N ASP A 195 -7.08 11.96 -0.22
CA ASP A 195 -6.66 10.81 -1.01
C ASP A 195 -5.90 11.25 -2.27
N VAL A 196 -5.02 10.37 -2.78
CA VAL A 196 -4.43 10.51 -4.12
C VAL A 196 -5.51 10.21 -5.13
N ALA A 197 -5.73 11.11 -6.09
CA ALA A 197 -6.77 10.92 -7.10
C ALA A 197 -6.42 9.75 -8.06
N PRO A 198 -7.42 9.08 -8.64
CA PRO A 198 -7.18 8.14 -9.73
C PRO A 198 -6.44 8.81 -10.88
N GLY A 199 -5.40 8.15 -11.41
CA GLY A 199 -4.58 8.69 -12.50
C GLY A 199 -3.63 9.83 -12.11
N GLU A 200 -3.46 10.10 -10.82
CA GLU A 200 -2.59 11.16 -10.32
C GLU A 200 -1.18 10.65 -10.02
N MET A 201 -0.18 11.49 -10.35
CA MET A 201 1.17 11.40 -9.82
C MET A 201 1.46 12.58 -8.89
N ILE A 202 2.00 12.28 -7.73
CA ILE A 202 2.50 13.29 -6.79
C ILE A 202 4.02 13.18 -6.72
N VAL A 203 4.69 14.34 -6.73
CA VAL A 203 6.14 14.41 -6.64
C VAL A 203 6.54 15.19 -5.40
N PHE A 204 7.24 14.51 -4.50
CA PHE A 204 7.94 15.12 -3.38
C PHE A 204 9.41 15.27 -3.74
N GLU A 205 10.00 16.42 -3.41
CA GLU A 205 11.39 16.72 -3.69
C GLU A 205 12.10 17.14 -2.39
N GLU A 206 13.30 16.61 -2.19
CA GLU A 206 14.10 16.91 -1.00
C GLU A 206 14.28 18.42 -0.82
N GLY A 207 14.09 18.89 0.41
CA GLY A 207 14.21 20.31 0.74
C GLY A 207 13.01 21.18 0.35
N LYS A 208 11.95 20.62 -0.29
CA LYS A 208 10.72 21.36 -0.60
C LYS A 208 9.62 21.02 0.40
N SER A 209 8.92 22.07 0.86
CA SER A 209 7.81 21.95 1.82
C SER A 209 6.44 21.65 1.17
N ALA A 210 6.37 21.65 -0.16
CA ALA A 210 5.15 21.36 -0.93
C ALA A 210 5.42 20.27 -1.96
N PHE A 211 4.40 19.48 -2.25
CA PHE A 211 4.45 18.51 -3.33
C PHE A 211 3.87 19.10 -4.63
N LYS A 212 4.25 18.52 -5.75
CA LYS A 212 3.67 18.79 -7.06
C LYS A 212 2.68 17.68 -7.41
N SER A 213 1.47 18.05 -7.83
CA SER A 213 0.46 17.13 -8.36
C SER A 213 0.43 17.22 -9.88
N ILE A 214 0.35 16.07 -10.54
CA ILE A 214 0.34 15.92 -12.00
C ILE A 214 -0.77 14.93 -12.35
N GLU A 215 -1.70 15.35 -13.18
CA GLU A 215 -2.67 14.45 -13.80
C GLU A 215 -1.96 13.70 -14.94
N LEU A 216 -1.79 12.38 -14.79
CA LEU A 216 -1.10 11.54 -15.78
C LEU A 216 -2.03 11.00 -16.83
N PHE A 217 -3.22 10.60 -16.39
CA PHE A 217 -4.21 9.95 -17.22
C PHE A 217 -5.56 10.60 -16.96
N GLU A 218 -6.37 10.70 -18.00
CA GLU A 218 -7.78 11.05 -17.82
C GLU A 218 -8.40 10.08 -16.81
N ALA A 219 -8.96 10.64 -15.73
CA ALA A 219 -9.60 9.86 -14.68
C ALA A 219 -10.76 9.06 -15.27
N LYS A 220 -10.74 7.75 -15.04
CA LYS A 220 -11.82 6.84 -15.42
C LYS A 220 -12.81 6.73 -14.27
N ASP A 221 -13.98 6.13 -14.52
CA ASP A 221 -14.94 5.85 -13.46
C ASP A 221 -14.26 5.13 -12.30
N PRO A 222 -14.29 5.67 -11.08
CA PRO A 222 -13.62 5.08 -9.93
C PRO A 222 -14.13 3.67 -9.64
N ARG A 223 -13.20 2.72 -9.42
CA ARG A 223 -13.49 1.31 -9.17
C ARG A 223 -12.75 0.80 -7.95
N LEU A 224 -12.98 1.46 -6.81
CA LEU A 224 -12.38 1.01 -5.56
C LEU A 224 -12.72 -0.47 -5.30
N CYS A 225 -11.71 -1.24 -4.93
CA CYS A 225 -11.87 -2.64 -4.59
C CYS A 225 -12.75 -2.78 -3.33
N ALA A 226 -13.94 -3.39 -3.48
CA ALA A 226 -14.86 -3.59 -2.37
C ALA A 226 -14.26 -4.41 -1.23
N PHE A 227 -13.26 -5.25 -1.51
CA PHE A 227 -12.54 -6.04 -0.52
C PHE A 227 -11.81 -5.18 0.52
N GLU A 228 -11.46 -3.95 0.19
CA GLU A 228 -10.89 -3.01 1.16
C GLU A 228 -11.89 -2.76 2.30
N TYR A 229 -13.17 -2.52 1.99
CA TYR A 229 -14.21 -2.37 3.02
C TYR A 229 -14.59 -3.69 3.69
N ILE A 230 -14.66 -4.79 2.94
CA ILE A 230 -15.14 -6.07 3.46
C ILE A 230 -14.12 -6.69 4.42
N TYR A 231 -12.83 -6.65 4.09
CA TYR A 231 -11.81 -7.44 4.77
C TYR A 231 -10.50 -6.70 5.03
N PHE A 232 -9.85 -6.10 4.01
CA PHE A 232 -8.46 -5.66 4.12
C PHE A 232 -8.24 -4.52 5.08
N ALA A 233 -9.02 -3.43 4.98
CA ALA A 233 -8.76 -2.24 5.74
C ALA A 233 -9.12 -2.42 7.23
N ARG A 234 -8.40 -1.73 8.10
CA ARG A 234 -8.76 -1.64 9.51
C ARG A 234 -10.07 -0.88 9.69
N PRO A 235 -10.89 -1.25 10.68
CA PRO A 235 -12.17 -0.57 10.92
C PRO A 235 -12.05 0.93 11.20
N ASP A 236 -10.95 1.36 11.80
CA ASP A 236 -10.65 2.76 12.13
C ASP A 236 -10.18 3.60 10.94
N SER A 237 -9.87 2.97 9.80
CA SER A 237 -9.43 3.67 8.59
C SER A 237 -10.56 4.41 7.87
N MET A 238 -10.17 5.51 7.21
CA MET A 238 -10.97 6.24 6.22
C MET A 238 -10.48 5.88 4.83
N ILE A 239 -11.40 5.55 3.92
CA ILE A 239 -11.11 5.26 2.51
C ILE A 239 -12.17 5.98 1.66
N ASP A 240 -11.76 6.76 0.66
CA ASP A 240 -12.63 7.57 -0.17
C ASP A 240 -13.65 8.38 0.66
N GLY A 241 -13.17 8.99 1.76
CA GLY A 241 -13.98 9.80 2.65
C GLY A 241 -15.00 9.02 3.50
N LYS A 242 -14.95 7.68 3.50
CA LYS A 242 -15.89 6.82 4.24
C LYS A 242 -15.15 6.01 5.31
N ASN A 243 -15.72 5.96 6.50
CA ASN A 243 -15.19 5.15 7.59
C ASN A 243 -15.52 3.67 7.39
N VAL A 244 -14.49 2.81 7.44
CA VAL A 244 -14.60 1.36 7.18
C VAL A 244 -15.55 0.67 8.16
N TYR A 245 -15.49 1.03 9.47
CA TYR A 245 -16.39 0.48 10.48
C TYR A 245 -17.86 0.76 10.14
N GLN A 246 -18.19 2.00 9.75
CA GLN A 246 -19.57 2.38 9.42
C GLN A 246 -20.07 1.65 8.18
N ILE A 247 -19.21 1.48 7.17
CA ILE A 247 -19.56 0.69 5.97
C ILE A 247 -19.84 -0.76 6.34
N ARG A 248 -18.98 -1.41 7.14
CA ARG A 248 -19.22 -2.80 7.58
C ARG A 248 -20.49 -2.95 8.40
N LYS A 249 -20.77 -1.99 9.30
CA LYS A 249 -22.03 -1.97 10.05
C LYS A 249 -23.22 -1.87 9.10
N LYS A 250 -23.16 -0.99 8.09
CA LYS A 250 -24.23 -0.83 7.09
C LYS A 250 -24.43 -2.08 6.26
N LEU A 251 -23.35 -2.80 5.90
CA LEU A 251 -23.44 -4.10 5.22
C LEU A 251 -24.20 -5.13 6.06
N GLY A 252 -23.98 -5.16 7.37
CA GLY A 252 -24.74 -6.01 8.31
C GLY A 252 -26.22 -5.67 8.36
N GLU A 253 -26.57 -4.37 8.41
CA GLU A 253 -27.98 -3.93 8.35
C GLU A 253 -28.67 -4.39 7.05
N ILE A 254 -28.01 -4.19 5.90
CA ILE A 254 -28.52 -4.62 4.60
C ILE A 254 -28.69 -6.13 4.54
N LEU A 255 -27.76 -6.89 5.13
CA LEU A 255 -27.83 -8.35 5.19
C LEU A 255 -29.05 -8.79 6.01
N ALA A 256 -29.37 -8.16 7.12
CA ALA A 256 -30.56 -8.44 7.92
C ALA A 256 -31.85 -8.21 7.14
N ASP A 257 -31.93 -7.14 6.33
CA ASP A 257 -33.08 -6.86 5.48
C ASP A 257 -33.27 -7.92 4.35
N LYS A 258 -32.15 -8.44 3.82
CA LYS A 258 -32.17 -9.40 2.70
C LYS A 258 -32.27 -10.87 3.15
N SER A 259 -31.78 -11.20 4.30
CA SER A 259 -31.67 -12.56 4.83
C SER A 259 -31.99 -12.58 6.31
N SER A 260 -33.29 -12.52 6.62
CA SER A 260 -33.78 -12.71 7.99
C SER A 260 -33.72 -14.17 8.40
N CYS A 261 -33.28 -14.45 9.61
CA CYS A 261 -33.34 -15.78 10.21
C CYS A 261 -33.94 -15.71 11.60
N LYS A 262 -34.47 -16.84 12.08
CA LYS A 262 -34.85 -16.99 13.49
C LYS A 262 -33.64 -17.53 14.25
N ALA A 263 -33.12 -16.75 15.17
CA ALA A 263 -31.97 -17.12 15.99
C ALA A 263 -32.09 -16.46 17.36
N ASP A 264 -31.45 -17.04 18.36
CA ASP A 264 -31.45 -16.52 19.71
C ASP A 264 -30.42 -15.38 19.86
N PHE A 265 -29.29 -15.49 19.15
CA PHE A 265 -28.20 -14.52 19.20
C PHE A 265 -27.53 -14.31 17.86
N VAL A 266 -26.96 -13.12 17.66
CA VAL A 266 -25.99 -12.82 16.59
C VAL A 266 -24.60 -12.85 17.20
N VAL A 267 -23.74 -13.73 16.67
CA VAL A 267 -22.37 -13.91 17.15
C VAL A 267 -21.39 -13.56 16.05
N PRO A 268 -20.43 -12.64 16.25
CA PRO A 268 -19.42 -12.33 15.26
C PRO A 268 -18.32 -13.39 15.23
N VAL A 269 -17.70 -13.58 14.07
CA VAL A 269 -16.34 -14.12 14.00
C VAL A 269 -15.38 -12.95 14.26
N PRO A 270 -14.65 -12.91 15.37
CA PRO A 270 -13.76 -11.81 15.69
C PRO A 270 -12.51 -11.82 14.78
N ASP A 271 -11.89 -10.67 14.54
CA ASP A 271 -12.31 -9.33 14.96
C ASP A 271 -13.08 -8.62 13.82
N SER A 272 -12.83 -9.00 12.57
CA SER A 272 -13.32 -8.33 11.35
C SER A 272 -14.86 -8.40 11.20
N GLY A 273 -15.50 -9.45 11.71
CA GLY A 273 -16.95 -9.63 11.64
C GLY A 273 -17.78 -8.79 12.63
N VAL A 274 -17.14 -8.20 13.66
CA VAL A 274 -17.85 -7.50 14.73
C VAL A 274 -18.72 -6.35 14.24
N PRO A 275 -18.26 -5.42 13.40
CA PRO A 275 -19.09 -4.31 12.94
C PRO A 275 -20.33 -4.78 12.15
N ALA A 276 -20.16 -5.77 11.27
CA ALA A 276 -21.26 -6.33 10.49
C ALA A 276 -22.29 -7.04 11.38
N ALA A 277 -21.84 -7.82 12.35
CA ALA A 277 -22.72 -8.49 13.31
C ALA A 277 -23.50 -7.48 14.15
N LEU A 278 -22.87 -6.38 14.59
CA LEU A 278 -23.57 -5.28 15.29
C LEU A 278 -24.66 -4.64 14.42
N GLY A 279 -24.36 -4.41 13.14
CA GLY A 279 -25.34 -3.88 12.19
C GLY A 279 -26.51 -4.85 11.99
N TYR A 280 -26.21 -6.13 11.80
CA TYR A 280 -27.20 -7.18 11.64
C TYR A 280 -28.11 -7.30 12.88
N ALA A 281 -27.53 -7.40 14.08
CA ALA A 281 -28.24 -7.51 15.32
C ALA A 281 -29.19 -6.32 15.56
N ALA A 282 -28.67 -5.09 15.36
CA ALA A 282 -29.46 -3.87 15.51
C ALA A 282 -30.66 -3.82 14.54
N ARG A 283 -30.48 -4.30 13.30
CA ARG A 283 -31.53 -4.27 12.27
C ARG A 283 -32.56 -5.37 12.43
N SER A 284 -32.12 -6.59 12.81
CA SER A 284 -32.97 -7.77 12.99
C SER A 284 -33.70 -7.83 14.34
N ASN A 285 -33.32 -6.99 15.32
CA ASN A 285 -33.72 -7.07 16.71
C ASN A 285 -33.35 -8.40 17.40
N ILE A 286 -32.34 -9.11 16.89
CA ILE A 286 -31.76 -10.29 17.55
C ILE A 286 -30.62 -9.83 18.46
N PRO A 287 -30.55 -10.28 19.73
CA PRO A 287 -29.49 -9.88 20.65
C PRO A 287 -28.08 -10.19 20.09
N PHE A 288 -27.14 -9.27 20.33
CA PHE A 288 -25.72 -9.47 20.00
C PHE A 288 -24.98 -10.08 21.19
N GLU A 289 -24.19 -11.14 20.96
CA GLU A 289 -23.36 -11.77 21.99
C GLU A 289 -21.96 -12.12 21.48
N MET A 290 -20.95 -11.95 22.34
CA MET A 290 -19.56 -12.34 22.08
C MET A 290 -19.31 -13.78 22.53
N ALA A 291 -19.84 -14.77 21.79
CA ALA A 291 -19.65 -16.18 22.12
C ALA A 291 -18.32 -16.78 21.60
N ILE A 292 -17.62 -16.08 20.73
CA ILE A 292 -16.29 -16.45 20.22
C ILE A 292 -15.31 -15.33 20.58
N VAL A 293 -14.21 -15.69 21.26
CA VAL A 293 -13.15 -14.75 21.64
C VAL A 293 -11.83 -15.23 21.10
N ARG A 294 -11.06 -14.30 20.49
CA ARG A 294 -9.72 -14.58 20.02
C ARG A 294 -8.77 -14.81 21.21
N ASN A 295 -7.97 -15.86 21.17
CA ASN A 295 -6.87 -16.03 22.11
C ASN A 295 -5.69 -15.14 21.72
N HIS A 296 -5.45 -14.08 22.47
CA HIS A 296 -4.36 -13.12 22.22
C HIS A 296 -3.00 -13.60 22.71
N TYR A 297 -2.95 -14.72 23.43
CA TYR A 297 -1.74 -15.24 24.09
C TYR A 297 -1.10 -16.43 23.33
N VAL A 298 -1.78 -16.93 22.31
CA VAL A 298 -1.27 -17.99 21.43
C VAL A 298 -1.19 -17.42 20.03
N GLY A 299 0.03 -17.29 19.53
CA GLY A 299 0.34 -16.81 18.18
C GLY A 299 0.31 -17.93 17.15
#